data_77d3ca28509f023acbb7295b5ed58270
#
_entry.id   77d3ca28509f023acbb7295b5ed58270
#
_cell.length_a   1.000
_cell.length_b   1.000
_cell.length_c   1.000
_cell.angle_alpha   90.00
_cell.angle_beta   90.00
_cell.angle_gamma   90.00
#
_symmetry.space_group_name_H-M   'P 1'
#
loop_
_entity.id
_entity.type
_entity.pdbx_description
1 polymer ?
#
loop_
_entity_poly.entity_id
_entity_poly.type
_entity_poly.pdbx_seq_one_letter_code
_entity_poly.pdbx_strand_id
1 'polypeptide(L)'
;MKKSNAGRIVSYILIVMVIVVAIGVCAHFTDGFESEFKTFYATVNGKDVMNSSGGYVLTPESPMSVDVKYTFGAFNKEETKDYSYKIVPNKNAEGNLEFVVDGETHYLSDETNLAEGFVVEKTEKSLKLMPKGGLTDILKALYPDSEISDCTGKGYPDMFTLVLTSYDEKSNVNLHFGLSISVSGVTLDKAVIEL
;
A
#
# COMPACT_ATOMS: atom_id res chain seq x y z
N MET A 1 3.53 -61.16 -34.80
CA MET A 1 4.64 -60.53 -34.00
C MET A 1 4.06 -59.52 -33.03
N LYS A 2 4.05 -59.79 -31.70
CA LYS A 2 3.65 -58.81 -30.69
C LYS A 2 4.74 -57.75 -30.62
N LYS A 3 4.49 -56.53 -31.10
CA LYS A 3 5.38 -55.37 -30.89
C LYS A 3 5.55 -55.18 -29.39
N SER A 4 6.74 -55.30 -28.92
CA SER A 4 7.12 -55.14 -27.49
C SER A 4 6.63 -53.81 -26.95
N ASN A 5 5.80 -53.81 -25.90
CA ASN A 5 5.41 -52.62 -25.18
C ASN A 5 6.59 -51.87 -24.56
N ALA A 6 7.76 -52.51 -24.42
CA ALA A 6 8.98 -51.92 -23.92
C ALA A 6 9.44 -50.70 -24.74
N GLY A 7 9.37 -50.76 -26.07
CA GLY A 7 9.76 -49.61 -26.91
C GLY A 7 8.85 -48.40 -26.74
N ARG A 8 7.57 -48.60 -26.45
CA ARG A 8 6.64 -47.48 -26.17
C ARG A 8 6.93 -46.85 -24.82
N ILE A 9 7.19 -47.68 -23.80
CA ILE A 9 7.53 -47.19 -22.46
C ILE A 9 8.81 -46.37 -22.50
N VAL A 10 9.85 -46.85 -23.19
CA VAL A 10 11.10 -46.11 -23.37
C VAL A 10 10.88 -44.75 -24.09
N SER A 11 10.05 -44.72 -25.13
CA SER A 11 9.68 -43.50 -25.81
C SER A 11 8.97 -42.48 -24.90
N TYR A 12 8.04 -42.94 -24.06
CA TYR A 12 7.39 -42.03 -23.11
C TYR A 12 8.34 -41.48 -22.05
N ILE A 13 9.24 -42.30 -21.54
CA ILE A 13 10.28 -41.83 -20.57
C ILE A 13 11.18 -40.79 -21.21
N LEU A 14 11.61 -41.01 -22.46
CA LEU A 14 12.44 -40.04 -23.19
C LEU A 14 11.69 -38.73 -23.42
N ILE A 15 10.43 -38.77 -23.81
CA ILE A 15 9.60 -37.56 -24.01
C ILE A 15 9.47 -36.80 -22.70
N VAL A 16 9.19 -37.48 -21.60
CA VAL A 16 9.07 -36.84 -20.27
C VAL A 16 10.42 -36.21 -19.86
N MET A 17 11.55 -36.91 -20.06
CA MET A 17 12.88 -36.35 -19.78
C MET A 17 13.18 -35.11 -20.62
N VAL A 18 12.85 -35.11 -21.91
CA VAL A 18 13.02 -33.95 -22.78
C VAL A 18 12.20 -32.76 -22.31
N ILE A 19 10.95 -33.01 -21.91
CA ILE A 19 10.06 -31.94 -21.36
C ILE A 19 10.65 -31.38 -20.06
N VAL A 20 11.10 -32.23 -19.14
CA VAL A 20 11.69 -31.79 -17.87
C VAL A 20 12.98 -30.98 -18.09
N VAL A 21 13.83 -31.45 -19.02
CA VAL A 21 15.05 -30.69 -19.38
C VAL A 21 14.69 -29.36 -20.06
N ALA A 22 13.71 -29.34 -20.97
CA ALA A 22 13.28 -28.11 -21.62
C ALA A 22 12.71 -27.09 -20.61
N ILE A 23 11.91 -27.55 -19.65
CA ILE A 23 11.40 -26.70 -18.55
C ILE A 23 12.57 -26.17 -17.70
N GLY A 24 13.54 -27.04 -17.35
CA GLY A 24 14.72 -26.65 -16.59
C GLY A 24 15.60 -25.63 -17.31
N VAL A 25 15.79 -25.81 -18.62
CA VAL A 25 16.53 -24.88 -19.48
C VAL A 25 15.77 -23.54 -19.60
N CYS A 26 14.49 -23.58 -19.87
CA CYS A 26 13.67 -22.36 -19.90
C CYS A 26 13.71 -21.62 -18.57
N ALA A 27 13.56 -22.35 -17.44
CA ALA A 27 13.65 -21.75 -16.11
C ALA A 27 15.03 -21.11 -15.83
N HIS A 28 16.11 -21.71 -16.35
CA HIS A 28 17.47 -21.16 -16.17
C HIS A 28 17.70 -19.91 -17.01
N PHE A 29 17.21 -19.86 -18.25
CA PHE A 29 17.40 -18.72 -19.14
C PHE A 29 16.41 -17.56 -18.94
N THR A 30 15.29 -17.80 -18.23
CA THR A 30 14.27 -16.79 -17.93
C THR A 30 14.27 -16.38 -16.46
N ASP A 31 15.39 -16.53 -15.76
CA ASP A 31 15.51 -16.28 -14.31
C ASP A 31 14.38 -16.93 -13.50
N GLY A 32 13.99 -18.16 -13.91
CA GLY A 32 13.04 -18.99 -13.20
C GLY A 32 11.59 -18.57 -13.33
N PHE A 33 11.21 -17.85 -14.37
CA PHE A 33 9.88 -17.23 -14.52
C PHE A 33 9.57 -16.15 -13.46
N GLU A 34 10.57 -15.73 -12.69
CA GLU A 34 10.38 -14.78 -11.60
C GLU A 34 9.87 -13.42 -12.08
N SER A 35 10.25 -13.00 -13.29
CA SER A 35 9.84 -11.71 -13.85
C SER A 35 8.37 -11.66 -14.30
N GLU A 36 7.78 -12.79 -14.63
CA GLU A 36 6.40 -12.83 -15.19
C GLU A 36 5.32 -12.99 -14.11
N PHE A 37 5.66 -13.52 -12.92
CA PHE A 37 4.72 -13.82 -11.85
C PHE A 37 5.03 -13.08 -10.55
N LYS A 38 5.58 -11.90 -10.65
CA LYS A 38 5.89 -11.06 -9.51
C LYS A 38 4.63 -10.33 -9.03
N THR A 39 4.33 -10.47 -7.76
CA THR A 39 3.23 -9.77 -7.12
C THR A 39 3.73 -8.97 -5.91
N PHE A 40 3.40 -7.70 -5.88
CA PHE A 40 3.57 -6.81 -4.74
C PHE A 40 2.20 -6.50 -4.17
N TYR A 41 2.00 -6.80 -2.88
CA TYR A 41 0.72 -6.55 -2.20
C TYR A 41 0.92 -6.22 -0.72
N ALA A 42 -0.11 -5.68 -0.11
CA ALA A 42 -0.12 -5.34 1.30
C ALA A 42 -1.37 -5.90 1.99
N THR A 43 -1.22 -6.23 3.27
CA THR A 43 -2.34 -6.61 4.13
C THR A 43 -2.39 -5.70 5.35
N VAL A 44 -3.59 -5.38 5.80
CA VAL A 44 -3.81 -4.65 7.06
C VAL A 44 -4.55 -5.54 8.01
N ASN A 45 -3.98 -5.78 9.20
CA ASN A 45 -4.54 -6.69 10.18
C ASN A 45 -4.84 -8.09 9.61
N GLY A 46 -3.98 -8.57 8.70
CA GLY A 46 -4.12 -9.86 8.03
C GLY A 46 -5.17 -9.90 6.89
N LYS A 47 -5.81 -8.79 6.56
CA LYS A 47 -6.75 -8.68 5.43
C LYS A 47 -6.08 -8.02 4.23
N ASP A 48 -6.28 -8.61 3.05
CA ASP A 48 -5.77 -8.06 1.80
C ASP A 48 -6.42 -6.70 1.50
N VAL A 49 -5.57 -5.71 1.25
CA VAL A 49 -5.99 -4.34 0.97
C VAL A 49 -6.74 -4.22 -0.35
N MET A 50 -6.37 -4.97 -1.37
CA MET A 50 -7.00 -4.90 -2.69
C MET A 50 -8.48 -5.30 -2.67
N ASN A 51 -8.91 -6.01 -1.63
CA ASN A 51 -10.30 -6.46 -1.46
C ASN A 51 -11.05 -5.70 -0.37
N SER A 52 -10.41 -4.71 0.28
CA SER A 52 -11.07 -3.92 1.32
C SER A 52 -11.71 -2.68 0.70
N SER A 53 -13.03 -2.65 0.66
CA SER A 53 -13.82 -1.48 0.24
C SER A 53 -14.01 -0.44 1.36
N GLY A 54 -13.41 -0.62 2.53
CA GLY A 54 -13.55 0.24 3.69
C GLY A 54 -12.31 1.07 3.97
N GLY A 55 -12.48 2.37 4.21
CA GLY A 55 -11.43 3.23 4.73
C GLY A 55 -11.02 2.78 6.13
N TYR A 56 -9.73 2.84 6.42
CA TYR A 56 -9.21 2.61 7.76
C TYR A 56 -9.27 3.93 8.53
N VAL A 57 -9.59 3.86 9.82
CA VAL A 57 -9.61 5.04 10.68
C VAL A 57 -8.46 4.93 11.68
N LEU A 58 -7.59 5.93 11.65
CA LEU A 58 -6.42 6.03 12.53
C LEU A 58 -6.74 6.84 13.78
N THR A 59 -6.25 6.35 14.91
CA THR A 59 -6.21 7.08 16.18
C THR A 59 -4.79 7.08 16.73
N PRO A 60 -4.43 8.02 17.63
CA PRO A 60 -3.12 7.98 18.28
C PRO A 60 -2.88 6.69 19.08
N GLU A 61 -3.95 6.08 19.58
CA GLU A 61 -3.91 4.87 20.41
C GLU A 61 -3.97 3.58 19.57
N SER A 62 -4.43 3.67 18.32
CA SER A 62 -4.63 2.51 17.46
C SER A 62 -3.91 2.71 16.12
N PRO A 63 -2.60 2.40 16.07
CA PRO A 63 -1.83 2.51 14.86
C PRO A 63 -2.29 1.51 13.80
N MET A 64 -2.17 1.90 12.55
CA MET A 64 -2.35 0.98 11.42
C MET A 64 -1.05 0.21 11.17
N SER A 65 -1.11 -1.11 11.23
CA SER A 65 -0.01 -1.98 10.83
C SER A 65 -0.29 -2.57 9.46
N VAL A 66 0.62 -2.31 8.55
CA VAL A 66 0.57 -2.77 7.16
C VAL A 66 1.70 -3.76 6.94
N ASP A 67 1.38 -5.00 6.61
CA ASP A 67 2.38 -5.98 6.19
C ASP A 67 2.56 -5.90 4.69
N VAL A 68 3.80 -5.82 4.25
CA VAL A 68 4.17 -5.71 2.84
C VAL A 68 4.78 -7.03 2.39
N LYS A 69 4.30 -7.55 1.26
CA LYS A 69 4.71 -8.85 0.75
C LYS A 69 5.06 -8.80 -0.73
N TYR A 70 6.08 -9.57 -1.06
CA TYR A 70 6.44 -9.90 -2.44
C TYR A 70 6.33 -11.39 -2.65
N THR A 71 5.72 -11.79 -3.76
CA THR A 71 5.72 -13.17 -4.22
C THR A 71 6.31 -13.27 -5.61
N PHE A 72 7.08 -14.30 -5.85
CA PHE A 72 7.80 -14.53 -7.09
C PHE A 72 7.55 -15.93 -7.63
N GLY A 73 7.51 -16.01 -8.97
CA GLY A 73 7.42 -17.25 -9.69
C GLY A 73 6.09 -18.00 -9.53
N ALA A 74 5.98 -19.12 -10.22
CA ALA A 74 4.77 -19.93 -10.28
C ALA A 74 4.36 -20.57 -8.94
N PHE A 75 5.25 -20.59 -7.96
CA PHE A 75 5.00 -21.19 -6.63
C PHE A 75 4.77 -20.15 -5.55
N ASN A 76 4.59 -18.87 -5.91
CA ASN A 76 4.37 -17.76 -4.97
C ASN A 76 5.41 -17.74 -3.83
N LYS A 77 6.69 -17.93 -4.16
CA LYS A 77 7.77 -17.86 -3.18
C LYS A 77 7.82 -16.45 -2.59
N GLU A 78 7.64 -16.33 -1.28
CA GLU A 78 7.75 -15.05 -0.59
C GLU A 78 9.22 -14.64 -0.49
N GLU A 79 9.50 -13.39 -0.85
CA GLU A 79 10.81 -12.76 -0.68
C GLU A 79 10.65 -11.40 0.00
N THR A 80 11.71 -11.00 0.69
CA THR A 80 11.79 -9.68 1.28
C THR A 80 12.57 -8.76 0.35
N LYS A 81 11.94 -7.65 -0.06
CA LYS A 81 12.56 -6.58 -0.84
C LYS A 81 12.19 -5.25 -0.21
N ASP A 82 12.99 -4.24 -0.45
CA ASP A 82 12.67 -2.89 0.01
C ASP A 82 11.45 -2.34 -0.73
N TYR A 83 10.82 -1.32 -0.18
CA TYR A 83 9.73 -0.58 -0.76
C TYR A 83 9.81 0.87 -0.30
N SER A 84 9.21 1.78 -1.05
CA SER A 84 9.03 3.16 -0.64
C SER A 84 7.58 3.44 -0.26
N TYR A 85 7.37 4.51 0.47
CA TYR A 85 6.03 4.96 0.83
C TYR A 85 5.92 6.48 0.74
N LYS A 86 4.71 6.95 0.51
CA LYS A 86 4.30 8.34 0.69
C LYS A 86 2.87 8.41 1.21
N ILE A 87 2.53 9.49 1.88
CA ILE A 87 1.18 9.78 2.32
C ILE A 87 0.73 11.01 1.55
N VAL A 88 -0.37 10.89 0.85
CA VAL A 88 -0.94 11.95 0.02
C VAL A 88 -2.41 12.17 0.35
N PRO A 89 -2.98 13.33 0.05
CA PRO A 89 -4.43 13.52 0.11
C PRO A 89 -5.13 12.56 -0.85
N ASN A 90 -6.27 12.02 -0.44
CA ASN A 90 -7.11 11.26 -1.34
C ASN A 90 -7.92 12.23 -2.22
N LYS A 91 -7.48 12.41 -3.46
CA LYS A 91 -8.12 13.33 -4.41
C LYS A 91 -9.53 12.92 -4.84
N ASN A 92 -9.91 11.67 -4.57
CA ASN A 92 -11.25 11.15 -4.87
C ASN A 92 -12.21 11.31 -3.69
N ALA A 93 -11.74 11.74 -2.52
CA ALA A 93 -12.61 12.02 -1.39
C ALA A 93 -13.54 13.19 -1.71
N GLU A 94 -14.80 13.06 -1.37
CA GLU A 94 -15.78 14.11 -1.57
C GLU A 94 -15.51 15.29 -0.60
N GLY A 95 -14.96 16.36 -1.11
CA GLY A 95 -14.67 17.57 -0.37
C GLY A 95 -13.18 17.83 -0.27
N ASN A 96 -12.89 19.08 -0.10
CA ASN A 96 -11.55 19.58 0.04
C ASN A 96 -11.44 20.31 1.38
N LEU A 97 -10.43 20.00 2.15
CA LEU A 97 -10.17 20.71 3.37
C LEU A 97 -9.41 21.99 3.03
N GLU A 98 -9.95 23.12 3.49
CA GLU A 98 -9.35 24.44 3.37
C GLU A 98 -8.73 24.84 4.70
N PHE A 99 -7.56 25.43 4.68
CA PHE A 99 -6.88 25.98 5.85
C PHE A 99 -6.07 27.20 5.46
N VAL A 100 -5.75 28.05 6.44
CA VAL A 100 -4.99 29.29 6.21
C VAL A 100 -3.62 29.14 6.83
N VAL A 101 -2.57 29.43 6.06
CA VAL A 101 -1.17 29.45 6.47
C VAL A 101 -0.65 30.87 6.26
N ASP A 102 -0.25 31.53 7.33
CA ASP A 102 0.28 32.92 7.31
C ASP A 102 -0.61 33.92 6.56
N GLY A 103 -1.94 33.70 6.61
CA GLY A 103 -2.93 34.53 5.94
C GLY A 103 -3.25 34.15 4.49
N GLU A 104 -2.61 33.12 3.94
CA GLU A 104 -2.90 32.58 2.61
C GLU A 104 -3.74 31.31 2.69
N THR A 105 -4.73 31.17 1.80
CA THR A 105 -5.61 29.99 1.74
C THR A 105 -4.92 28.84 1.02
N HIS A 106 -4.91 27.68 1.65
CA HIS A 106 -4.38 26.42 1.14
C HIS A 106 -5.47 25.34 1.14
N TYR A 107 -5.28 24.34 0.31
CA TYR A 107 -6.15 23.18 0.23
C TYR A 107 -5.38 21.89 0.46
N LEU A 108 -5.92 21.00 1.27
CA LEU A 108 -5.27 19.71 1.55
C LEU A 108 -5.01 18.90 0.28
N SER A 109 -5.88 19.01 -0.72
CA SER A 109 -5.73 18.34 -2.02
C SER A 109 -4.48 18.76 -2.81
N ASP A 110 -3.91 19.92 -2.50
CA ASP A 110 -2.76 20.48 -3.20
C ASP A 110 -1.45 19.97 -2.60
N GLU A 111 -1.51 19.38 -1.41
CA GLU A 111 -0.36 18.78 -0.76
C GLU A 111 0.14 17.54 -1.52
N THR A 112 1.44 17.40 -1.58
CA THR A 112 2.09 16.33 -2.35
C THR A 112 2.62 15.19 -1.48
N ASN A 113 2.94 15.48 -0.22
CA ASN A 113 3.40 14.50 0.74
C ASN A 113 3.10 14.97 2.17
N LEU A 114 2.34 14.18 2.89
CA LEU A 114 1.89 14.46 4.26
C LEU A 114 2.66 13.65 5.32
N ALA A 115 3.72 12.93 4.94
CA ALA A 115 4.42 12.00 5.82
C ALA A 115 4.93 12.65 7.12
N GLU A 116 5.32 13.94 7.07
CA GLU A 116 5.77 14.69 8.24
C GLU A 116 4.69 14.80 9.33
N GLY A 117 3.42 14.72 8.99
CA GLY A 117 2.30 14.73 9.95
C GLY A 117 2.09 13.40 10.68
N PHE A 118 2.85 12.37 10.34
CA PHE A 118 2.69 11.02 10.87
C PHE A 118 3.97 10.49 11.49
N VAL A 119 3.83 9.60 12.45
CA VAL A 119 4.91 8.75 12.94
C VAL A 119 4.88 7.47 12.13
N VAL A 120 5.97 7.18 11.43
CA VAL A 120 6.07 6.00 10.57
C VAL A 120 7.25 5.15 11.01
N GLU A 121 6.95 3.91 11.42
CA GLU A 121 7.94 2.89 11.72
C GLU A 121 7.98 1.91 10.55
N LYS A 122 9.02 1.99 9.72
CA LYS A 122 9.19 1.14 8.54
C LYS A 122 10.22 0.04 8.82
N THR A 123 9.89 -1.18 8.41
CA THR A 123 10.80 -2.32 8.29
C THR A 123 10.77 -2.85 6.86
N GLU A 124 11.57 -3.85 6.54
CA GLU A 124 11.53 -4.49 5.22
C GLU A 124 10.22 -5.23 4.92
N LYS A 125 9.43 -5.56 5.94
CA LYS A 125 8.21 -6.39 5.81
C LYS A 125 6.95 -5.70 6.27
N SER A 126 7.08 -4.58 6.96
CA SER A 126 5.93 -3.91 7.56
C SER A 126 6.14 -2.42 7.69
N LEU A 127 5.03 -1.71 7.72
CA LEU A 127 4.96 -0.29 8.02
C LEU A 127 3.90 -0.09 9.08
N LYS A 128 4.25 0.62 10.16
CA LYS A 128 3.32 1.04 11.18
C LYS A 128 3.13 2.54 11.09
N LEU A 129 1.89 2.97 11.04
CA LEU A 129 1.50 4.36 10.82
C LEU A 129 0.63 4.85 11.97
N MET A 130 0.99 5.99 12.54
CA MET A 130 0.21 6.73 13.54
C MET A 130 0.17 8.21 13.19
N PRO A 131 -0.94 8.92 13.40
CA PRO A 131 -0.94 10.37 13.32
C PRO A 131 -0.15 10.96 14.49
N LYS A 132 0.56 12.06 14.28
CA LYS A 132 1.23 12.81 15.36
C LYS A 132 0.24 13.49 16.32
N GLY A 133 -0.97 13.68 15.88
CA GLY A 133 -2.05 14.29 16.63
C GLY A 133 -3.30 14.44 15.75
N GLY A 134 -4.06 15.49 15.96
CA GLY A 134 -5.18 15.86 15.11
C GLY A 134 -4.72 16.44 13.77
N LEU A 135 -5.70 16.79 12.92
CA LEU A 135 -5.40 17.39 11.61
C LEU A 135 -4.57 18.67 11.73
N THR A 136 -4.85 19.52 12.72
CA THR A 136 -4.07 20.73 12.99
C THR A 136 -2.60 20.40 13.31
N ASP A 137 -2.34 19.31 14.03
CA ASP A 137 -0.98 18.90 14.36
C ASP A 137 -0.25 18.33 13.13
N ILE A 138 -0.98 17.65 12.24
CA ILE A 138 -0.45 17.21 10.95
C ILE A 138 -0.07 18.41 10.10
N LEU A 139 -0.95 19.42 9.99
CA LEU A 139 -0.67 20.64 9.23
C LEU A 139 0.49 21.42 9.83
N LYS A 140 0.57 21.54 11.16
CA LYS A 140 1.71 22.17 11.83
C LYS A 140 3.03 21.45 11.58
N ALA A 141 3.00 20.14 11.40
CA ALA A 141 4.21 19.39 11.05
C ALA A 141 4.67 19.65 9.61
N LEU A 142 3.74 20.00 8.72
CA LEU A 142 4.05 20.41 7.34
C LEU A 142 4.56 21.86 7.26
N TYR A 143 4.04 22.72 8.13
CA TYR A 143 4.34 24.16 8.18
C TYR A 143 4.82 24.55 9.59
N PRO A 144 6.01 24.09 10.01
CA PRO A 144 6.47 24.19 11.41
C PRO A 144 6.69 25.64 11.89
N ASP A 145 7.02 26.54 10.97
CA ASP A 145 7.35 27.94 11.27
C ASP A 145 6.19 28.91 10.96
N SER A 146 5.03 28.38 10.61
CA SER A 146 3.87 29.16 10.15
C SER A 146 2.72 29.14 11.14
N GLU A 147 1.90 30.19 11.11
CA GLU A 147 0.63 30.23 11.82
C GLU A 147 -0.47 29.58 10.98
N ILE A 148 -1.13 28.56 11.53
CA ILE A 148 -2.24 27.87 10.89
C ILE A 148 -3.52 28.24 11.60
N SER A 149 -4.47 28.76 10.84
CA SER A 149 -5.80 29.17 11.30
C SER A 149 -6.89 28.68 10.36
N ASP A 150 -8.16 28.88 10.77
CA ASP A 150 -9.36 28.75 9.95
C ASP A 150 -9.44 27.47 9.11
N CYS A 151 -9.09 26.34 9.74
CA CYS A 151 -9.25 25.05 9.11
C CYS A 151 -10.73 24.71 8.97
N THR A 152 -11.24 24.70 7.74
CA THR A 152 -12.64 24.45 7.41
C THR A 152 -12.78 23.37 6.37
N GLY A 153 -13.90 22.64 6.42
CA GLY A 153 -14.19 21.58 5.45
C GLY A 153 -14.86 20.38 6.08
N LYS A 154 -15.11 19.37 5.27
CA LYS A 154 -15.66 18.09 5.71
C LYS A 154 -14.53 17.08 5.82
N GLY A 155 -14.48 16.34 6.94
CA GLY A 155 -13.67 15.16 7.07
C GLY A 155 -14.37 13.96 6.42
N TYR A 156 -13.56 13.06 5.83
CA TYR A 156 -14.02 11.84 5.19
C TYR A 156 -13.24 10.64 5.75
N PRO A 157 -13.84 9.46 5.78
CA PRO A 157 -13.16 8.24 6.25
C PRO A 157 -11.90 7.91 5.46
N ASP A 158 -11.77 8.44 4.26
CA ASP A 158 -10.71 8.17 3.30
C ASP A 158 -9.96 9.43 2.85
N MET A 159 -9.79 10.40 3.78
CA MET A 159 -9.10 11.68 3.50
C MET A 159 -7.69 11.52 2.95
N PHE A 160 -7.01 10.45 3.32
CA PHE A 160 -5.61 10.20 3.01
C PHE A 160 -5.42 8.90 2.25
N THR A 161 -4.33 8.85 1.50
CA THR A 161 -3.88 7.64 0.83
C THR A 161 -2.43 7.37 1.19
N LEU A 162 -2.18 6.21 1.81
CA LEU A 162 -0.84 5.63 1.91
C LEU A 162 -0.55 4.92 0.60
N VAL A 163 0.44 5.41 -0.13
CA VAL A 163 0.92 4.82 -1.37
C VAL A 163 2.19 4.04 -1.06
N LEU A 164 2.14 2.74 -1.21
CA LEU A 164 3.30 1.85 -1.12
C LEU A 164 3.79 1.54 -2.54
N THR A 165 5.07 1.72 -2.79
CA THR A 165 5.67 1.50 -4.12
C THR A 165 6.71 0.40 -4.02
N SER A 166 6.63 -0.56 -4.93
CA SER A 166 7.58 -1.67 -4.99
C SER A 166 9.01 -1.20 -5.26
N TYR A 167 10.01 -2.01 -4.88
CA TYR A 167 11.44 -1.70 -5.03
C TYR A 167 11.86 -1.35 -6.48
N ASP A 168 11.16 -1.85 -7.47
CA ASP A 168 11.41 -1.58 -8.89
C ASP A 168 10.47 -0.51 -9.47
N GLU A 169 9.69 0.14 -8.62
CA GLU A 169 8.76 1.23 -8.95
C GLU A 169 7.66 0.87 -9.98
N LYS A 170 7.48 -0.43 -10.27
CA LYS A 170 6.50 -0.90 -11.27
C LYS A 170 5.13 -1.19 -10.71
N SER A 171 5.01 -1.33 -9.40
CA SER A 171 3.76 -1.69 -8.74
C SER A 171 3.50 -0.80 -7.53
N ASN A 172 2.27 -0.36 -7.38
CA ASN A 172 1.81 0.42 -6.26
C ASN A 172 0.62 -0.25 -5.58
N VAL A 173 0.57 -0.11 -4.25
CA VAL A 173 -0.61 -0.45 -3.45
C VAL A 173 -1.09 0.83 -2.75
N ASN A 174 -2.35 1.17 -2.93
CA ASN A 174 -2.96 2.36 -2.36
C ASN A 174 -3.91 1.95 -1.24
N LEU A 175 -3.73 2.55 -0.08
CA LEU A 175 -4.52 2.37 1.13
C LEU A 175 -5.18 3.68 1.49
N HIS A 176 -6.51 3.72 1.46
CA HIS A 176 -7.27 4.88 1.89
C HIS A 176 -7.54 4.81 3.40
N PHE A 177 -7.36 5.93 4.08
CA PHE A 177 -7.61 6.03 5.51
C PHE A 177 -8.04 7.44 5.93
N GLY A 178 -8.70 7.54 7.06
CA GLY A 178 -9.12 8.77 7.70
C GLY A 178 -8.57 8.89 9.12
N LEU A 179 -8.95 9.96 9.79
CA LEU A 179 -8.63 10.21 11.19
C LEU A 179 -9.92 10.23 12.01
N SER A 180 -9.92 9.53 13.14
CA SER A 180 -11.04 9.58 14.09
C SER A 180 -10.94 10.74 15.10
N ILE A 181 -9.97 11.64 14.92
CA ILE A 181 -9.63 12.66 15.90
C ILE A 181 -10.50 13.89 15.66
N SER A 182 -11.13 14.39 16.72
CA SER A 182 -11.75 15.71 16.73
C SER A 182 -10.66 16.79 16.55
N VAL A 183 -10.72 17.54 15.48
CA VAL A 183 -9.78 18.61 15.19
C VAL A 183 -10.34 19.92 15.70
N SER A 184 -9.57 20.66 16.48
CA SER A 184 -9.96 21.99 16.96
C SER A 184 -10.18 22.90 15.76
N GLY A 185 -11.39 23.46 15.60
CA GLY A 185 -11.75 24.33 14.49
C GLY A 185 -12.31 23.61 13.24
N VAL A 186 -12.24 22.30 13.15
CA VAL A 186 -12.87 21.52 12.07
C VAL A 186 -13.94 20.63 12.65
N THR A 187 -15.16 20.78 12.21
CA THR A 187 -16.24 19.86 12.51
C THR A 187 -16.18 18.73 11.49
N LEU A 188 -15.62 17.60 11.88
CA LEU A 188 -15.76 16.37 11.10
C LEU A 188 -17.24 15.99 11.09
N ASP A 189 -17.81 15.74 9.92
CA ASP A 189 -19.19 15.31 9.81
C ASP A 189 -19.36 13.97 10.54
N LYS A 190 -20.41 13.83 11.33
CA LYS A 190 -20.67 12.61 12.13
C LYS A 190 -20.69 11.33 11.28
N ALA A 191 -20.98 11.44 10.00
CA ALA A 191 -20.94 10.33 9.05
C ALA A 191 -19.55 9.67 8.93
N VAL A 192 -18.48 10.34 9.38
CA VAL A 192 -17.11 9.82 9.40
C VAL A 192 -16.83 8.95 10.63
N ILE A 193 -17.67 9.08 11.66
CA ILE A 193 -17.48 8.44 12.98
C ILE A 193 -18.35 7.17 13.14
N GLU A 194 -19.34 6.97 12.27
CA GLU A 194 -20.29 5.85 12.33
C GLU A 194 -19.92 4.70 11.37
N LEU A 195 -18.69 4.23 11.42
CA LEU A 195 -18.25 3.02 10.72
C LEU A 195 -18.03 1.86 11.69
#